data_aba11b114e60cb4c689b1590ef65560a
#
_entry.id   aba11b114e60cb4c689b1590ef65560a
#
_cell.length_a   1.000
_cell.length_b   1.000
_cell.length_c   1.000
_cell.angle_alpha   90.00
_cell.angle_beta   90.00
_cell.angle_gamma   90.00
#
_symmetry.space_group_name_H-M   'P 1'
#
loop_
_entity.id
_entity.type
_entity.pdbx_description
1 polymer ?
#
loop_
_entity_poly.entity_id
_entity_poly.type
_entity_poly.pdbx_seq_one_letter_code
_entity_poly.pdbx_strand_id
1 'polypeptide(L)'
;GKTFTALRIAEHLAGPGGRILFLVPSISLLQQTLTEWTNYSEIPLHSFAVCSDTKIGKKQEDISVHDLQYPATTKPERLAEKATAHAEGKLTVVFATYHSIQVVSEAQAAGLPDFDVIICDEAHRTTGVTLAEGDESNFVRVHDAGFVKGKKRLYMTATPRLFSDESKSKADEVGAVVASMDDEKVFGPEFYRLGFGEAVERDLLSDYKVLVLAVDESYIAKAFQYQLADENNEIRLEDAAKIIGCWNGLSKRRVLQAGPDGELEDPDNIEDPIPMSRAVAFARSIKDSNRMVDMFGEIVNFYTGASDDEDLLLCEARHVDGTFNVLERNERLDWLKAESPENTCRILSNARCLSEGVD
;
A
#
# COMPACT_ATOMS: atom_id res chain seq x y z
N GLY A 1 10.11 -6.08 7.34
CA GLY A 1 10.03 -5.72 8.73
C GLY A 1 8.80 -6.20 9.48
N LYS A 2 7.63 -5.56 9.35
CA LYS A 2 6.41 -5.86 10.14
C LYS A 2 6.01 -7.34 10.09
N THR A 3 5.94 -7.93 8.90
CA THR A 3 5.49 -9.32 8.68
C THR A 3 6.36 -10.34 9.42
N PHE A 4 7.68 -10.15 9.35
CA PHE A 4 8.62 -11.02 10.06
C PHE A 4 8.57 -10.84 11.58
N THR A 5 8.47 -9.60 12.05
CA THR A 5 8.29 -9.30 13.48
C THR A 5 7.01 -9.94 14.02
N ALA A 6 5.91 -9.86 13.26
CA ALA A 6 4.65 -10.50 13.62
C ALA A 6 4.77 -12.02 13.73
N LEU A 7 5.52 -12.67 12.82
CA LEU A 7 5.79 -14.10 12.87
C LEU A 7 6.50 -14.48 14.18
N ARG A 8 7.58 -13.79 14.53
CA ARG A 8 8.32 -14.07 15.77
C ARG A 8 7.48 -13.84 17.04
N ILE A 9 6.65 -12.80 17.05
CA ILE A 9 5.69 -12.55 18.15
C ILE A 9 4.67 -13.69 18.24
N ALA A 10 4.12 -14.14 17.11
CA ALA A 10 3.15 -15.22 17.05
C ALA A 10 3.75 -16.54 17.58
N GLU A 11 4.93 -16.91 17.12
CA GLU A 11 5.65 -18.11 17.58
C GLU A 11 5.96 -18.05 19.07
N HIS A 12 6.39 -16.89 19.58
CA HIS A 12 6.69 -16.71 21.00
C HIS A 12 5.44 -16.79 21.88
N LEU A 13 4.33 -16.18 21.46
CA LEU A 13 3.12 -16.07 22.28
C LEU A 13 2.23 -17.32 22.23
N ALA A 14 2.15 -17.98 21.08
CA ALA A 14 1.28 -19.13 20.88
C ALA A 14 2.01 -20.46 20.96
N GLY A 15 3.23 -20.54 20.42
CA GLY A 15 4.04 -21.75 20.43
C GLY A 15 3.45 -22.91 19.59
N PRO A 16 4.09 -24.09 19.66
CA PRO A 16 3.57 -25.30 19.03
C PRO A 16 2.20 -25.70 19.58
N GLY A 17 1.26 -26.02 18.70
CA GLY A 17 -0.14 -26.32 19.04
C GLY A 17 -1.03 -25.08 19.23
N GLY A 18 -0.45 -23.88 19.22
CA GLY A 18 -1.20 -22.63 19.30
C GLY A 18 -1.97 -22.27 18.04
N ARG A 19 -2.85 -21.26 18.15
CA ARG A 19 -3.70 -20.78 17.07
C ARG A 19 -3.59 -19.27 16.88
N ILE A 20 -3.37 -18.86 15.65
CA ILE A 20 -3.24 -17.45 15.26
C ILE A 20 -4.31 -17.11 14.22
N LEU A 21 -4.91 -15.96 14.38
CA LEU A 21 -5.64 -15.28 13.30
C LEU A 21 -4.78 -14.11 12.83
N PHE A 22 -4.47 -14.08 11.54
CA PHE A 22 -3.76 -12.98 10.89
C PHE A 22 -4.68 -12.26 9.92
N LEU A 23 -4.98 -11.00 10.17
CA LEU A 23 -5.91 -10.19 9.39
C LEU A 23 -5.17 -9.16 8.55
N VAL A 24 -5.53 -9.11 7.27
CA VAL A 24 -4.96 -8.17 6.28
C VAL A 24 -6.08 -7.47 5.49
N PRO A 25 -5.81 -6.28 4.92
CA PRO A 25 -6.82 -5.57 4.14
C PRO A 25 -7.04 -6.10 2.73
N SER A 26 -6.06 -6.82 2.14
CA SER A 26 -6.13 -7.26 0.75
C SER A 26 -5.68 -8.70 0.56
N ILE A 27 -6.11 -9.31 -0.56
CA ILE A 27 -5.70 -10.68 -0.94
C ILE A 27 -4.22 -10.73 -1.29
N SER A 28 -3.68 -9.64 -1.85
CA SER A 28 -2.26 -9.48 -2.16
C SER A 28 -1.39 -9.64 -0.91
N LEU A 29 -1.70 -8.88 0.14
CA LEU A 29 -1.01 -8.97 1.42
C LEU A 29 -1.21 -10.33 2.10
N LEU A 30 -2.40 -10.94 1.94
CA LEU A 30 -2.65 -12.29 2.46
C LEU A 30 -1.68 -13.29 1.83
N GLN A 31 -1.54 -13.27 0.51
CA GLN A 31 -0.65 -14.18 -0.21
C GLN A 31 0.81 -13.94 0.18
N GLN A 32 1.24 -12.68 0.19
CA GLN A 32 2.61 -12.31 0.58
C GLN A 32 2.91 -12.81 2.00
N THR A 33 2.07 -12.47 2.97
CA THR A 33 2.28 -12.84 4.37
C THR A 33 2.30 -14.37 4.55
N LEU A 34 1.37 -15.08 3.91
CA LEU A 34 1.32 -16.53 3.98
C LEU A 34 2.59 -17.15 3.40
N THR A 35 3.07 -16.66 2.26
CA THR A 35 4.31 -17.13 1.63
C THR A 35 5.52 -16.86 2.52
N GLU A 36 5.66 -15.63 3.04
CA GLU A 36 6.77 -15.25 3.92
C GLU A 36 6.77 -16.09 5.21
N TRP A 37 5.62 -16.24 5.86
CA TRP A 37 5.51 -17.04 7.07
C TRP A 37 5.83 -18.50 6.81
N THR A 38 5.40 -19.06 5.68
CA THR A 38 5.72 -20.45 5.29
C THR A 38 7.23 -20.64 5.10
N ASN A 39 7.91 -19.64 4.53
CA ASN A 39 9.35 -19.71 4.25
C ASN A 39 10.23 -19.49 5.48
N TYR A 40 9.78 -18.66 6.44
CA TYR A 40 10.61 -18.20 7.55
C TYR A 40 10.17 -18.68 8.93
N SER A 41 9.10 -19.45 9.04
CA SER A 41 8.64 -19.97 10.32
C SER A 41 9.61 -20.99 10.90
N GLU A 42 9.91 -20.86 12.21
CA GLU A 42 10.69 -21.83 12.98
C GLU A 42 9.80 -22.98 13.49
N ILE A 43 8.50 -22.71 13.67
CA ILE A 43 7.52 -23.72 14.03
C ILE A 43 6.77 -24.13 12.74
N PRO A 44 6.68 -25.43 12.39
CA PRO A 44 5.92 -25.85 11.22
C PRO A 44 4.51 -25.31 11.25
N LEU A 45 4.05 -24.73 10.13
CA LEU A 45 2.72 -24.13 10.03
C LEU A 45 1.66 -25.12 9.57
N HIS A 46 0.44 -24.94 10.09
CA HIS A 46 -0.80 -25.51 9.57
C HIS A 46 -1.68 -24.32 9.12
N SER A 47 -1.55 -23.93 7.86
CA SER A 47 -2.04 -22.66 7.33
C SER A 47 -3.37 -22.80 6.60
N PHE A 48 -4.26 -21.82 6.81
CA PHE A 48 -5.55 -21.68 6.12
C PHE A 48 -5.68 -20.28 5.57
N ALA A 49 -6.17 -20.15 4.33
CA ALA A 49 -6.51 -18.86 3.73
C ALA A 49 -8.03 -18.68 3.72
N VAL A 50 -8.50 -17.55 4.21
CA VAL A 50 -9.93 -17.18 4.26
C VAL A 50 -10.12 -15.84 3.56
N CYS A 51 -10.65 -15.91 2.36
CA CYS A 51 -10.98 -14.73 1.58
C CYS A 51 -12.15 -15.03 0.65
N SER A 52 -13.02 -14.07 0.41
CA SER A 52 -14.20 -14.21 -0.44
C SER A 52 -13.96 -13.57 -1.80
N ASP A 53 -14.41 -14.25 -2.84
CA ASP A 53 -14.45 -13.73 -4.22
C ASP A 53 -15.60 -12.74 -4.44
N THR A 54 -16.35 -12.42 -3.40
CA THR A 54 -17.44 -11.47 -3.50
C THR A 54 -16.86 -10.09 -3.74
N LYS A 55 -16.94 -9.65 -4.98
CA LYS A 55 -16.84 -8.25 -5.42
C LYS A 55 -17.92 -7.40 -4.74
N ILE A 56 -17.85 -7.27 -3.43
CA ILE A 56 -18.66 -6.32 -2.69
C ILE A 56 -18.01 -4.95 -2.90
N GLY A 57 -18.54 -4.22 -3.84
CA GLY A 57 -18.04 -2.92 -4.30
C GLY A 57 -17.00 -3.08 -5.39
N LYS A 58 -17.47 -2.99 -6.62
CA LYS A 58 -16.77 -2.92 -7.89
C LYS A 58 -15.54 -2.01 -7.91
N LYS A 59 -14.47 -2.38 -7.23
CA LYS A 59 -13.15 -1.82 -7.46
C LYS A 59 -12.31 -2.94 -8.07
N GLN A 60 -12.03 -2.80 -9.36
CA GLN A 60 -11.21 -3.71 -10.18
C GLN A 60 -9.72 -3.71 -9.76
N GLU A 61 -9.42 -3.41 -8.51
CA GLU A 61 -8.09 -3.07 -8.03
C GLU A 61 -7.43 -4.19 -7.24
N ASP A 62 -8.15 -5.28 -6.89
CA ASP A 62 -7.63 -6.38 -6.06
C ASP A 62 -7.39 -7.67 -6.87
N ILE A 63 -6.38 -8.44 -6.43
CA ILE A 63 -6.09 -9.79 -6.96
C ILE A 63 -7.30 -10.70 -6.72
N SER A 64 -7.60 -11.55 -7.72
CA SER A 64 -8.66 -12.55 -7.60
C SER A 64 -8.26 -13.71 -6.68
N VAL A 65 -9.24 -14.31 -5.97
CA VAL A 65 -9.04 -15.53 -5.17
C VAL A 65 -8.49 -16.69 -6.01
N HIS A 66 -8.77 -16.69 -7.32
CA HIS A 66 -8.26 -17.72 -8.24
C HIS A 66 -6.75 -17.63 -8.47
N ASP A 67 -6.15 -16.48 -8.16
CA ASP A 67 -4.72 -16.24 -8.33
C ASP A 67 -3.90 -16.63 -7.07
N LEU A 68 -4.56 -17.09 -6.01
CA LEU A 68 -3.86 -17.54 -4.80
C LEU A 68 -3.14 -18.87 -5.04
N GLN A 69 -1.89 -18.95 -4.61
CA GLN A 69 -1.11 -20.21 -4.64
C GLN A 69 -1.66 -21.28 -3.68
N TYR A 70 -2.45 -20.87 -2.69
CA TYR A 70 -3.02 -21.71 -1.64
C TYR A 70 -4.54 -21.74 -1.74
N PRO A 71 -5.19 -22.92 -1.54
CA PRO A 71 -6.63 -23.01 -1.57
C PRO A 71 -7.28 -22.17 -0.47
N ALA A 72 -8.11 -21.21 -0.87
CA ALA A 72 -8.91 -20.43 0.06
C ALA A 72 -10.25 -21.12 0.37
N THR A 73 -10.80 -20.82 1.56
CA THR A 73 -12.14 -21.26 1.93
C THR A 73 -13.01 -20.09 2.33
N THR A 74 -14.29 -20.16 1.96
CA THR A 74 -15.35 -19.25 2.41
C THR A 74 -16.41 -19.98 3.21
N LYS A 75 -16.19 -21.28 3.51
CA LYS A 75 -17.15 -22.12 4.25
C LYS A 75 -16.74 -22.26 5.71
N PRO A 76 -17.49 -21.65 6.65
CA PRO A 76 -17.15 -21.65 8.07
C PRO A 76 -17.01 -23.06 8.66
N GLU A 77 -17.92 -23.98 8.32
CA GLU A 77 -17.90 -25.34 8.85
C GLU A 77 -16.64 -26.10 8.42
N ARG A 78 -16.20 -25.90 7.17
CA ARG A 78 -14.99 -26.51 6.64
C ARG A 78 -13.74 -25.94 7.29
N LEU A 79 -13.73 -24.63 7.58
CA LEU A 79 -12.66 -24.00 8.34
C LEU A 79 -12.60 -24.55 9.75
N ALA A 80 -13.75 -24.64 10.45
CA ALA A 80 -13.86 -25.17 11.79
C ALA A 80 -13.38 -26.61 11.86
N GLU A 81 -13.86 -27.49 10.96
CA GLU A 81 -13.44 -28.90 10.90
C GLU A 81 -11.93 -29.06 10.74
N LYS A 82 -11.35 -28.37 9.75
CA LYS A 82 -9.94 -28.53 9.39
C LYS A 82 -8.99 -27.86 10.37
N ALA A 83 -9.31 -26.65 10.82
CA ALA A 83 -8.45 -25.88 11.72
C ALA A 83 -8.58 -26.32 13.19
N THR A 84 -9.60 -27.10 13.54
CA THR A 84 -9.73 -27.75 14.85
C THR A 84 -8.95 -29.06 14.92
N ALA A 85 -8.72 -29.72 13.77
CA ALA A 85 -7.92 -30.94 13.70
C ALA A 85 -6.54 -30.66 14.35
N HIS A 86 -6.21 -31.48 15.36
CA HIS A 86 -4.97 -31.30 16.11
C HIS A 86 -3.77 -31.56 15.19
N ALA A 87 -2.99 -30.53 14.94
CA ALA A 87 -1.72 -30.62 14.23
C ALA A 87 -0.59 -30.61 15.24
N GLU A 88 -0.21 -31.79 15.73
CA GLU A 88 0.80 -31.95 16.77
C GLU A 88 2.11 -31.24 16.39
N GLY A 89 2.61 -30.41 17.27
CA GLY A 89 3.85 -29.66 17.08
C GLY A 89 3.78 -28.52 16.05
N LYS A 90 2.62 -28.24 15.45
CA LYS A 90 2.45 -27.17 14.45
C LYS A 90 1.74 -25.97 15.05
N LEU A 91 2.01 -24.80 14.50
CA LEU A 91 1.26 -23.57 14.73
C LEU A 91 0.13 -23.46 13.71
N THR A 92 -1.12 -23.47 14.16
CA THR A 92 -2.28 -23.30 13.28
C THR A 92 -2.50 -21.82 13.01
N VAL A 93 -2.45 -21.41 11.74
CA VAL A 93 -2.61 -20.01 11.33
C VAL A 93 -3.75 -19.88 10.33
N VAL A 94 -4.70 -19.04 10.68
CA VAL A 94 -5.77 -18.62 9.79
C VAL A 94 -5.42 -17.22 9.25
N PHE A 95 -5.05 -17.15 7.99
CA PHE A 95 -4.84 -15.89 7.27
C PHE A 95 -6.17 -15.46 6.66
N ALA A 96 -6.68 -14.30 7.02
CA ALA A 96 -7.97 -13.82 6.51
C ALA A 96 -7.90 -12.36 6.10
N THR A 97 -8.71 -11.99 5.11
CA THR A 97 -8.96 -10.56 4.87
C THR A 97 -9.97 -10.04 5.87
N TYR A 98 -9.90 -8.74 6.22
CA TYR A 98 -10.91 -8.10 7.08
C TYR A 98 -12.33 -8.27 6.52
N HIS A 99 -12.50 -8.27 5.20
CA HIS A 99 -13.79 -8.51 4.56
C HIS A 99 -14.37 -9.90 4.85
N SER A 100 -13.51 -10.87 5.15
CA SER A 100 -13.92 -12.26 5.43
C SER A 100 -13.97 -12.59 6.92
N ILE A 101 -13.90 -11.59 7.81
CA ILE A 101 -13.92 -11.79 9.26
C ILE A 101 -15.20 -12.49 9.74
N GLN A 102 -16.33 -12.29 9.03
CA GLN A 102 -17.60 -12.98 9.29
C GLN A 102 -17.44 -14.51 9.19
N VAL A 103 -16.72 -15.02 8.18
CA VAL A 103 -16.46 -16.45 8.00
C VAL A 103 -15.71 -17.03 9.21
N VAL A 104 -14.77 -16.24 9.77
CA VAL A 104 -13.98 -16.64 10.95
C VAL A 104 -14.88 -16.70 12.20
N SER A 105 -15.73 -15.69 12.38
CA SER A 105 -16.70 -15.64 13.48
C SER A 105 -17.68 -16.86 13.44
N GLU A 106 -18.23 -17.12 12.26
CA GLU A 106 -19.14 -18.26 12.05
C GLU A 106 -18.41 -19.61 12.23
N ALA A 107 -17.13 -19.71 11.84
CA ALA A 107 -16.33 -20.90 12.11
C ALA A 107 -16.12 -21.13 13.62
N GLN A 108 -15.94 -20.08 14.40
CA GLN A 108 -15.89 -20.19 15.87
C GLN A 108 -17.25 -20.62 16.45
N ALA A 109 -18.35 -20.14 15.89
CA ALA A 109 -19.68 -20.61 16.26
C ALA A 109 -19.88 -22.10 15.89
N ALA A 110 -19.24 -22.58 14.82
CA ALA A 110 -19.25 -23.97 14.39
C ALA A 110 -18.20 -24.86 15.10
N GLY A 111 -17.48 -24.35 16.11
CA GLY A 111 -16.58 -25.10 16.96
C GLY A 111 -15.07 -24.87 16.75
N LEU A 112 -14.68 -23.89 15.93
CA LEU A 112 -13.27 -23.47 15.88
C LEU A 112 -12.89 -22.85 17.23
N PRO A 113 -11.85 -23.34 17.93
CA PRO A 113 -11.43 -22.79 19.20
C PRO A 113 -10.93 -21.35 19.11
N ASP A 114 -10.91 -20.65 20.25
CA ASP A 114 -10.40 -19.30 20.37
C ASP A 114 -8.94 -19.22 19.92
N PHE A 115 -8.57 -18.09 19.35
CA PHE A 115 -7.19 -17.81 18.96
C PHE A 115 -6.34 -17.40 20.17
N ASP A 116 -5.08 -17.82 20.21
CA ASP A 116 -4.15 -17.34 21.20
C ASP A 116 -3.76 -15.88 20.95
N VAL A 117 -3.57 -15.54 19.67
CA VAL A 117 -3.29 -14.17 19.22
C VAL A 117 -4.06 -13.86 17.94
N ILE A 118 -4.66 -12.68 17.89
CA ILE A 118 -5.22 -12.06 16.68
C ILE A 118 -4.27 -10.95 16.28
N ILE A 119 -3.71 -11.02 15.08
CA ILE A 119 -2.81 -10.02 14.53
C ILE A 119 -3.56 -9.23 13.47
N CYS A 120 -3.58 -7.90 13.61
CA CYS A 120 -4.24 -6.96 12.74
C CYS A 120 -3.19 -6.16 11.98
N ASP A 121 -2.87 -6.54 10.75
CA ASP A 121 -1.95 -5.77 9.93
C ASP A 121 -2.66 -4.62 9.22
N GLU A 122 -1.94 -3.54 8.93
CA GLU A 122 -2.46 -2.27 8.45
C GLU A 122 -3.67 -1.79 9.30
N ALA A 123 -3.52 -1.86 10.63
CA ALA A 123 -4.57 -1.64 11.61
C ALA A 123 -5.21 -0.23 11.54
N HIS A 124 -4.57 0.75 10.88
CA HIS A 124 -5.17 2.05 10.60
C HIS A 124 -6.47 1.93 9.78
N ARG A 125 -6.69 0.82 9.08
CA ARG A 125 -7.93 0.53 8.35
C ARG A 125 -9.07 0.05 9.25
N THR A 126 -8.77 -0.38 10.46
CA THR A 126 -9.78 -0.75 11.45
C THR A 126 -10.31 0.44 12.25
N THR A 127 -9.80 1.66 11.96
CA THR A 127 -10.31 2.91 12.50
C THR A 127 -11.54 3.37 11.71
N GLY A 128 -12.42 4.11 12.33
CA GLY A 128 -13.60 4.66 11.66
C GLY A 128 -14.67 5.12 12.62
N VAL A 129 -15.77 5.61 12.04
CA VAL A 129 -16.96 6.03 12.74
C VAL A 129 -18.06 5.01 12.46
N THR A 130 -18.63 4.42 13.49
CA THR A 130 -19.73 3.46 13.39
C THR A 130 -20.96 4.05 14.06
N LEU A 131 -22.09 4.08 13.34
CA LEU A 131 -23.39 4.47 13.91
C LEU A 131 -23.93 3.31 14.75
N ALA A 132 -24.52 3.63 15.90
CA ALA A 132 -25.04 2.62 16.85
C ALA A 132 -26.13 1.69 16.27
N GLU A 133 -26.81 2.10 15.20
CA GLU A 133 -27.86 1.34 14.52
C GLU A 133 -27.50 0.96 13.05
N GLY A 134 -26.24 1.14 12.64
CA GLY A 134 -25.79 0.87 11.28
C GLY A 134 -25.08 -0.48 11.14
N ASP A 135 -24.98 -0.99 9.90
CA ASP A 135 -24.13 -2.12 9.58
C ASP A 135 -22.67 -1.75 9.88
N GLU A 136 -22.10 -2.38 10.89
CA GLU A 136 -20.70 -2.21 11.24
C GLU A 136 -19.81 -2.63 10.07
N SER A 137 -18.84 -1.79 9.74
CA SER A 137 -17.81 -2.17 8.78
C SER A 137 -17.08 -3.42 9.27
N ASN A 138 -16.89 -4.39 8.38
CA ASN A 138 -16.13 -5.62 8.69
C ASN A 138 -14.73 -5.33 9.28
N PHE A 139 -14.18 -4.16 9.00
CA PHE A 139 -12.89 -3.75 9.55
C PHE A 139 -12.95 -3.40 11.04
N VAL A 140 -14.05 -2.82 11.51
CA VAL A 140 -14.22 -2.42 12.92
C VAL A 140 -14.61 -3.62 13.79
N ARG A 141 -15.28 -4.61 13.24
CA ARG A 141 -15.73 -5.82 13.96
C ARG A 141 -14.61 -6.60 14.66
N VAL A 142 -13.36 -6.43 14.24
CA VAL A 142 -12.22 -7.06 14.91
C VAL A 142 -12.04 -6.60 16.37
N HIS A 143 -12.56 -5.42 16.73
CA HIS A 143 -12.49 -4.89 18.09
C HIS A 143 -13.47 -5.57 19.03
N ASP A 144 -14.55 -6.14 18.50
CA ASP A 144 -15.54 -6.87 19.30
C ASP A 144 -15.02 -8.26 19.68
N ALA A 145 -14.73 -8.44 20.98
CA ALA A 145 -14.26 -9.71 21.52
C ALA A 145 -15.33 -10.81 21.51
N GLY A 146 -16.62 -10.43 21.41
CA GLY A 146 -17.73 -11.37 21.25
C GLY A 146 -17.87 -11.86 19.82
N PHE A 147 -17.50 -11.01 18.84
CA PHE A 147 -17.60 -11.33 17.43
C PHE A 147 -16.47 -12.26 16.96
N VAL A 148 -15.21 -11.94 17.30
CA VAL A 148 -14.06 -12.83 17.07
C VAL A 148 -13.30 -13.02 18.35
N LYS A 149 -13.22 -14.29 18.81
CA LYS A 149 -12.66 -14.64 20.10
C LYS A 149 -11.18 -14.93 20.01
N GLY A 150 -10.40 -14.26 20.86
CA GLY A 150 -8.96 -14.47 20.99
C GLY A 150 -8.45 -13.91 22.30
N LYS A 151 -7.39 -14.52 22.84
CA LYS A 151 -6.81 -14.16 24.14
C LYS A 151 -6.08 -12.82 24.11
N LYS A 152 -5.39 -12.53 23.00
CA LYS A 152 -4.61 -11.30 22.81
C LYS A 152 -4.85 -10.74 21.41
N ARG A 153 -4.76 -9.41 21.27
CA ARG A 153 -4.77 -8.71 19.99
C ARG A 153 -3.51 -7.89 19.81
N LEU A 154 -2.92 -7.94 18.62
CA LEU A 154 -1.77 -7.14 18.22
C LEU A 154 -2.17 -6.30 17.01
N TYR A 155 -2.11 -4.98 17.16
CA TYR A 155 -2.38 -4.04 16.09
C TYR A 155 -1.07 -3.49 15.54
N MET A 156 -0.88 -3.58 14.23
CA MET A 156 0.35 -3.13 13.57
C MET A 156 0.00 -2.19 12.41
N THR A 157 0.72 -1.11 12.32
CA THR A 157 0.61 -0.16 11.19
C THR A 157 1.88 0.66 11.04
N ALA A 158 2.16 1.14 9.83
CA ALA A 158 3.18 2.17 9.59
C ALA A 158 2.61 3.58 9.75
N THR A 159 1.28 3.74 9.64
CA THR A 159 0.59 5.03 9.59
C THR A 159 -0.56 5.07 10.58
N PRO A 160 -0.31 5.33 11.88
CA PRO A 160 -1.37 5.45 12.86
C PRO A 160 -2.40 6.51 12.43
N ARG A 161 -3.68 6.18 12.52
CA ARG A 161 -4.77 7.10 12.20
C ARG A 161 -5.42 7.59 13.48
N LEU A 162 -5.31 8.90 13.68
CA LEU A 162 -5.84 9.60 14.84
C LEU A 162 -6.97 10.52 14.39
N PHE A 163 -8.04 10.59 15.16
CA PHE A 163 -9.13 11.53 14.94
C PHE A 163 -9.01 12.68 15.93
N SER A 164 -9.28 13.89 15.48
CA SER A 164 -9.28 15.08 16.34
C SER A 164 -10.40 15.02 17.38
N ASP A 165 -10.22 15.69 18.51
CA ASP A 165 -11.24 15.75 19.58
C ASP A 165 -12.56 16.34 19.08
N GLU A 166 -12.49 17.28 18.12
CA GLU A 166 -13.69 17.83 17.46
C GLU A 166 -14.44 16.76 16.66
N SER A 167 -13.72 15.88 15.95
CA SER A 167 -14.34 14.78 15.21
C SER A 167 -14.96 13.74 16.15
N LYS A 168 -14.30 13.46 17.27
CA LYS A 168 -14.81 12.55 18.30
C LYS A 168 -16.07 13.13 18.95
N SER A 169 -16.06 14.42 19.33
CA SER A 169 -17.24 15.09 19.92
C SER A 169 -18.43 15.12 18.97
N LYS A 170 -18.21 15.41 17.69
CA LYS A 170 -19.29 15.37 16.68
C LYS A 170 -19.89 13.99 16.50
N ALA A 171 -19.08 12.94 16.60
CA ALA A 171 -19.57 11.57 16.54
C ALA A 171 -20.41 11.23 17.77
N ASP A 172 -19.97 11.61 18.96
CA ASP A 172 -20.72 11.41 20.21
C ASP A 172 -22.09 12.10 20.17
N GLU A 173 -22.18 13.32 19.60
CA GLU A 173 -23.45 14.05 19.45
C GLU A 173 -24.50 13.28 18.60
N VAL A 174 -24.08 12.48 17.66
CA VAL A 174 -24.96 11.66 16.80
C VAL A 174 -25.03 10.21 17.26
N GLY A 175 -24.50 9.88 18.44
CA GLY A 175 -24.51 8.52 18.99
C GLY A 175 -23.61 7.54 18.22
N ALA A 176 -22.59 8.05 17.55
CA ALA A 176 -21.63 7.22 16.81
C ALA A 176 -20.38 6.94 17.65
N VAL A 177 -19.79 5.75 17.47
CA VAL A 177 -18.53 5.35 18.10
C VAL A 177 -17.39 5.59 17.13
N VAL A 178 -16.35 6.27 17.59
CA VAL A 178 -15.11 6.51 16.82
C VAL A 178 -14.01 5.58 17.31
N ALA A 179 -13.59 4.65 16.46
CA ALA A 179 -12.38 3.88 16.71
C ALA A 179 -11.16 4.68 16.24
N SER A 180 -10.44 5.30 17.15
CA SER A 180 -9.20 6.07 16.92
C SER A 180 -8.02 5.37 17.55
N MET A 181 -6.86 5.33 16.91
CA MET A 181 -5.72 4.53 17.37
C MET A 181 -5.06 5.08 18.64
N ASP A 182 -5.44 6.26 19.12
CA ASP A 182 -5.07 6.80 20.42
C ASP A 182 -6.03 6.36 21.56
N ASP A 183 -7.07 5.60 21.25
CA ASP A 183 -7.95 5.00 22.26
C ASP A 183 -7.39 3.67 22.76
N GLU A 184 -6.70 3.73 23.90
CA GLU A 184 -6.12 2.56 24.54
C GLU A 184 -7.14 1.50 24.97
N LYS A 185 -8.43 1.85 25.11
CA LYS A 185 -9.46 0.87 25.43
C LYS A 185 -9.78 -0.05 24.24
N VAL A 186 -9.59 0.46 23.02
CA VAL A 186 -9.84 -0.27 21.77
C VAL A 186 -8.56 -0.93 21.26
N PHE A 187 -7.46 -0.18 21.18
CA PHE A 187 -6.21 -0.64 20.56
C PHE A 187 -5.14 -1.11 21.56
N GLY A 188 -5.33 -0.84 22.85
CA GLY A 188 -4.31 -1.08 23.86
C GLY A 188 -3.20 -0.02 23.81
N PRO A 189 -2.23 -0.08 24.74
CA PRO A 189 -1.11 0.86 24.76
C PRO A 189 -0.16 0.63 23.59
N GLU A 190 0.39 1.72 23.06
CA GLU A 190 1.49 1.63 22.10
C GLU A 190 2.76 1.20 22.85
N PHE A 191 3.32 0.04 22.50
CA PHE A 191 4.50 -0.50 23.17
C PHE A 191 5.76 -0.53 22.28
N TYR A 192 5.64 -0.23 21.01
CA TYR A 192 6.77 -0.09 20.10
C TYR A 192 6.47 0.86 18.95
N ARG A 193 7.41 1.76 18.70
CA ARG A 193 7.41 2.66 17.54
C ARG A 193 8.84 2.73 17.00
N LEU A 194 8.98 2.57 15.68
CA LEU A 194 10.20 2.82 14.95
C LEU A 194 9.93 3.92 13.92
N GLY A 195 10.47 5.10 14.17
CA GLY A 195 10.38 6.23 13.24
C GLY A 195 11.27 6.01 12.01
N PHE A 196 10.95 6.72 10.90
CA PHE A 196 11.70 6.58 9.66
C PHE A 196 13.17 7.01 9.85
N GLY A 197 13.42 8.16 10.50
CA GLY A 197 14.77 8.64 10.79
C GLY A 197 15.59 7.65 11.61
N GLU A 198 15.01 7.11 12.70
CA GLU A 198 15.66 6.09 13.52
C GLU A 198 15.95 4.81 12.72
N ALA A 199 15.07 4.42 11.78
CA ALA A 199 15.31 3.25 10.93
C ALA A 199 16.47 3.48 9.95
N VAL A 200 16.62 4.70 9.44
CA VAL A 200 17.78 5.09 8.60
C VAL A 200 19.06 5.13 9.44
N GLU A 201 19.04 5.76 10.62
CA GLU A 201 20.19 5.81 11.54
C GLU A 201 20.68 4.41 11.97
N ARG A 202 19.78 3.43 11.98
CA ARG A 202 20.09 2.02 12.30
C ARG A 202 20.44 1.17 11.08
N ASP A 203 20.60 1.75 9.90
CA ASP A 203 20.85 1.05 8.63
C ASP A 203 19.75 0.01 8.27
N LEU A 204 18.54 0.17 8.79
CA LEU A 204 17.39 -0.69 8.50
C LEU A 204 16.65 -0.25 7.23
N LEU A 205 16.74 1.02 6.88
CA LEU A 205 16.19 1.62 5.67
C LEU A 205 17.24 2.49 5.01
N SER A 206 17.19 2.57 3.69
CA SER A 206 18.00 3.52 2.93
C SER A 206 17.54 4.94 3.23
N ASP A 207 18.47 5.87 3.24
CA ASP A 207 18.17 7.29 3.35
C ASP A 207 17.34 7.77 2.16
N TYR A 208 16.59 8.86 2.35
CA TYR A 208 15.71 9.40 1.33
C TYR A 208 15.81 10.92 1.28
N LYS A 209 15.53 11.45 0.11
CA LYS A 209 15.39 12.90 -0.10
C LYS A 209 13.96 13.21 -0.54
N VAL A 210 13.35 14.21 0.05
CA VAL A 210 12.05 14.74 -0.40
C VAL A 210 12.32 15.96 -1.25
N LEU A 211 11.97 15.87 -2.53
CA LEU A 211 12.07 16.97 -3.47
C LEU A 211 10.67 17.53 -3.72
N VAL A 212 10.47 18.78 -3.37
CA VAL A 212 9.24 19.53 -3.69
C VAL A 212 9.54 20.43 -4.87
N LEU A 213 8.91 20.12 -6.01
CA LEU A 213 9.11 20.86 -7.25
C LEU A 213 7.96 21.85 -7.44
N ALA A 214 8.29 23.14 -7.55
CA ALA A 214 7.40 24.17 -8.02
C ALA A 214 7.61 24.36 -9.53
N VAL A 215 6.56 24.23 -10.33
CA VAL A 215 6.63 24.45 -11.77
C VAL A 215 5.86 25.72 -12.10
N ASP A 216 6.52 26.63 -12.81
CA ASP A 216 5.86 27.85 -13.28
C ASP A 216 4.95 27.53 -14.49
N GLU A 217 3.65 27.53 -14.23
CA GLU A 217 2.62 27.28 -15.25
C GLU A 217 2.69 28.29 -16.40
N SER A 218 3.13 29.52 -16.14
CA SER A 218 3.24 30.54 -17.18
C SER A 218 4.35 30.23 -18.17
N TYR A 219 5.44 29.63 -17.72
CA TYR A 219 6.52 29.15 -18.57
C TYR A 219 6.06 27.96 -19.42
N ILE A 220 5.39 26.99 -18.80
CA ILE A 220 4.84 25.83 -19.50
C ILE A 220 3.77 26.26 -20.53
N ALA A 221 2.88 27.19 -20.16
CA ALA A 221 1.88 27.71 -21.07
C ALA A 221 2.49 28.34 -22.33
N LYS A 222 3.63 29.03 -22.20
CA LYS A 222 4.34 29.58 -23.35
C LYS A 222 4.99 28.49 -24.22
N ALA A 223 5.61 27.51 -23.59
CA ALA A 223 6.26 26.39 -24.28
C ALA A 223 5.25 25.55 -25.08
N PHE A 224 4.06 25.35 -24.53
CA PHE A 224 3.00 24.51 -25.11
C PHE A 224 1.84 25.31 -25.75
N GLN A 225 2.01 26.60 -26.01
CA GLN A 225 0.92 27.48 -26.47
C GLN A 225 0.18 26.98 -27.74
N TYR A 226 0.88 26.32 -28.65
CA TYR A 226 0.28 25.80 -29.89
C TYR A 226 -0.50 24.50 -29.63
N GLN A 227 0.01 23.60 -28.77
CA GLN A 227 -0.65 22.35 -28.41
C GLN A 227 -1.87 22.59 -27.51
N LEU A 228 -1.78 23.56 -26.62
CA LEU A 228 -2.90 23.95 -25.73
C LEU A 228 -4.01 24.69 -26.49
N ALA A 229 -3.68 25.28 -27.64
CA ALA A 229 -4.65 25.98 -28.51
C ALA A 229 -5.35 25.05 -29.52
N ASP A 230 -4.88 23.81 -29.68
CA ASP A 230 -5.50 22.82 -30.56
C ASP A 230 -6.69 22.17 -29.84
N GLU A 231 -7.92 22.45 -30.35
CA GLU A 231 -9.16 21.89 -29.78
C GLU A 231 -9.22 20.35 -29.84
N ASN A 232 -8.42 19.70 -30.68
CA ASN A 232 -8.31 18.25 -30.79
C ASN A 232 -7.26 17.67 -29.86
N ASN A 233 -6.47 18.50 -29.16
CA ASN A 233 -5.42 18.05 -28.24
C ASN A 233 -5.94 17.99 -26.81
N GLU A 234 -5.92 16.80 -26.20
CA GLU A 234 -6.37 16.57 -24.84
C GLU A 234 -5.37 17.03 -23.76
N ILE A 235 -4.23 17.64 -24.14
CA ILE A 235 -3.20 18.10 -23.19
C ILE A 235 -3.75 19.28 -22.41
N ARG A 236 -3.79 19.13 -21.08
CA ARG A 236 -4.13 20.23 -20.16
C ARG A 236 -2.85 20.81 -19.58
N LEU A 237 -2.82 22.13 -19.41
CA LEU A 237 -1.67 22.83 -18.83
C LEU A 237 -1.24 22.24 -17.49
N GLU A 238 -2.19 21.89 -16.62
CA GLU A 238 -1.93 21.27 -15.32
C GLU A 238 -1.24 19.91 -15.45
N ASP A 239 -1.64 19.09 -16.41
CA ASP A 239 -1.02 17.76 -16.64
C ASP A 239 0.39 17.92 -17.23
N ALA A 240 0.57 18.87 -18.18
CA ALA A 240 1.89 19.19 -18.73
C ALA A 240 2.85 19.69 -17.64
N ALA A 241 2.42 20.61 -16.78
CA ALA A 241 3.21 21.12 -15.68
C ALA A 241 3.63 20.02 -14.70
N LYS A 242 2.71 19.13 -14.32
CA LYS A 242 3.01 17.99 -13.45
C LYS A 242 4.04 17.03 -14.07
N ILE A 243 3.87 16.70 -15.35
CA ILE A 243 4.77 15.78 -16.06
C ILE A 243 6.17 16.38 -16.18
N ILE A 244 6.28 17.65 -16.57
CA ILE A 244 7.57 18.35 -16.66
C ILE A 244 8.24 18.45 -15.28
N GLY A 245 7.46 18.75 -14.22
CA GLY A 245 7.97 18.72 -12.84
C GLY A 245 8.53 17.35 -12.47
N CYS A 246 7.80 16.27 -12.74
CA CYS A 246 8.28 14.91 -12.51
C CYS A 246 9.57 14.62 -13.30
N TRP A 247 9.61 14.98 -14.58
CA TRP A 247 10.80 14.77 -15.42
C TRP A 247 12.02 15.54 -14.90
N ASN A 248 11.85 16.81 -14.49
CA ASN A 248 12.92 17.60 -13.87
C ASN A 248 13.46 16.92 -12.61
N GLY A 249 12.58 16.38 -11.76
CA GLY A 249 12.98 15.64 -10.57
C GLY A 249 13.71 14.34 -10.89
N LEU A 250 13.26 13.59 -11.89
CA LEU A 250 13.89 12.33 -12.31
C LEU A 250 15.25 12.56 -12.99
N SER A 251 15.36 13.62 -13.79
CA SER A 251 16.60 14.00 -14.45
C SER A 251 17.63 14.64 -13.51
N LYS A 252 17.21 14.95 -12.26
CA LYS A 252 18.00 15.71 -11.28
C LYS A 252 18.60 16.99 -11.88
N ARG A 253 17.92 17.57 -12.86
CA ARG A 253 18.34 18.84 -13.45
C ARG A 253 18.22 19.93 -12.39
N ARG A 254 19.22 20.78 -12.31
CA ARG A 254 19.24 21.93 -11.42
C ARG A 254 18.07 22.83 -11.74
N VAL A 255 17.12 22.92 -10.82
CA VAL A 255 16.07 23.92 -10.86
C VAL A 255 16.69 25.19 -10.24
N LEU A 256 17.08 26.14 -11.08
CA LEU A 256 17.54 27.42 -10.60
C LEU A 256 16.38 28.09 -9.82
N GLN A 257 16.63 28.48 -8.58
CA GLN A 257 15.69 29.28 -7.78
C GLN A 257 16.02 30.75 -7.93
N ALA A 258 14.97 31.59 -8.01
CA ALA A 258 15.16 33.03 -7.91
C ALA A 258 15.54 33.38 -6.48
N GLY A 259 16.75 33.88 -6.27
CA GLY A 259 17.19 34.44 -5.01
C GLY A 259 16.38 35.70 -4.64
N PRO A 260 16.57 36.23 -3.42
CA PRO A 260 15.87 37.44 -2.94
C PRO A 260 16.09 38.68 -3.81
N ASP A 261 17.15 38.72 -4.59
CA ASP A 261 17.55 39.77 -5.55
C ASP A 261 17.05 39.53 -6.96
N GLY A 262 16.38 38.36 -7.22
CA GLY A 262 15.85 37.97 -8.52
C GLY A 262 16.89 37.33 -9.44
N GLU A 263 18.12 37.13 -9.00
CA GLU A 263 19.08 36.31 -9.71
C GLU A 263 18.78 34.82 -9.50
N LEU A 264 19.03 34.01 -10.53
CA LEU A 264 18.81 32.57 -10.45
C LEU A 264 20.00 31.92 -9.74
N GLU A 265 19.78 31.55 -8.50
CA GLU A 265 20.74 30.83 -7.67
C GLU A 265 20.60 29.32 -7.86
N ASP A 266 21.75 28.65 -7.89
CA ASP A 266 21.83 27.18 -7.83
C ASP A 266 21.52 26.75 -6.38
N PRO A 267 20.42 26.07 -6.10
CA PRO A 267 20.18 25.58 -4.75
C PRO A 267 21.30 24.59 -4.40
N ASP A 268 22.02 24.89 -3.33
CA ASP A 268 23.16 24.18 -2.83
C ASP A 268 23.05 22.65 -2.96
N ASN A 269 24.03 22.05 -3.63
CA ASN A 269 24.43 20.65 -3.58
C ASN A 269 23.32 19.60 -3.75
N ILE A 270 22.91 19.36 -4.99
CA ILE A 270 22.50 17.99 -5.33
C ILE A 270 23.80 17.16 -5.38
N GLU A 271 24.14 16.49 -4.28
CA GLU A 271 25.35 15.68 -4.11
C GLU A 271 25.47 14.53 -5.11
N ASP A 272 24.40 14.18 -5.82
CA ASP A 272 24.34 13.10 -6.77
C ASP A 272 23.65 13.55 -8.07
N PRO A 273 24.42 13.90 -9.10
CA PRO A 273 23.91 14.37 -10.39
C PRO A 273 23.40 13.24 -11.29
N ILE A 274 23.54 11.96 -10.88
CA ILE A 274 23.14 10.82 -11.72
C ILE A 274 21.60 10.76 -11.81
N PRO A 275 21.01 10.80 -13.02
CA PRO A 275 19.57 10.71 -13.19
C PRO A 275 18.99 9.42 -12.61
N MET A 276 17.72 9.45 -12.25
CA MET A 276 17.02 8.26 -11.78
C MET A 276 16.85 7.24 -12.91
N SER A 277 17.18 5.98 -12.65
CA SER A 277 16.99 4.88 -13.60
C SER A 277 15.60 4.23 -13.48
N ARG A 278 14.94 4.41 -12.35
CA ARG A 278 13.63 3.80 -12.04
C ARG A 278 12.76 4.74 -11.24
N ALA A 279 11.45 4.69 -11.51
CA ALA A 279 10.47 5.42 -10.75
C ALA A 279 9.14 4.65 -10.64
N VAL A 280 8.42 4.86 -9.54
CA VAL A 280 7.04 4.40 -9.37
C VAL A 280 6.15 5.62 -9.22
N ALA A 281 5.12 5.71 -10.06
CA ALA A 281 4.15 6.79 -10.01
C ALA A 281 2.81 6.27 -9.44
N PHE A 282 2.25 7.01 -8.49
CA PHE A 282 0.96 6.69 -7.87
C PHE A 282 -0.12 7.63 -8.41
N ALA A 283 -1.03 7.08 -9.19
CA ALA A 283 -2.15 7.81 -9.75
C ALA A 283 -3.42 7.65 -8.90
N ARG A 284 -4.31 8.62 -9.00
CA ARG A 284 -5.58 8.67 -8.27
C ARG A 284 -6.57 7.61 -8.75
N SER A 285 -6.53 7.30 -10.05
CA SER A 285 -7.39 6.31 -10.69
C SER A 285 -6.65 5.57 -11.82
N ILE A 286 -7.20 4.43 -12.27
CA ILE A 286 -6.70 3.68 -13.42
C ILE A 286 -6.67 4.59 -14.66
N LYS A 287 -7.71 5.40 -14.86
CA LYS A 287 -7.79 6.34 -15.99
C LYS A 287 -6.66 7.37 -15.94
N ASP A 288 -6.38 7.95 -14.76
CA ASP A 288 -5.31 8.93 -14.61
C ASP A 288 -3.92 8.28 -14.80
N SER A 289 -3.76 7.04 -14.36
CA SER A 289 -2.52 6.29 -14.53
C SER A 289 -2.23 5.98 -16.01
N ASN A 290 -3.22 5.50 -16.76
CA ASN A 290 -3.08 5.28 -18.21
C ASN A 290 -2.80 6.59 -18.94
N ARG A 291 -3.58 7.64 -18.64
CA ARG A 291 -3.39 8.94 -19.24
C ARG A 291 -1.98 9.50 -19.00
N MET A 292 -1.46 9.35 -17.77
CA MET A 292 -0.11 9.78 -17.45
C MET A 292 0.93 9.05 -18.32
N VAL A 293 0.78 7.72 -18.49
CA VAL A 293 1.69 6.92 -19.34
C VAL A 293 1.64 7.37 -20.79
N ASP A 294 0.43 7.56 -21.35
CA ASP A 294 0.24 7.96 -22.73
C ASP A 294 0.84 9.36 -23.01
N MET A 295 0.61 10.31 -22.09
CA MET A 295 1.06 11.70 -22.29
C MET A 295 2.52 11.94 -21.89
N PHE A 296 3.11 11.10 -21.03
CA PHE A 296 4.45 11.37 -20.48
C PHE A 296 5.52 11.47 -21.57
N GLY A 297 5.54 10.49 -22.47
CA GLY A 297 6.49 10.47 -23.58
C GLY A 297 6.28 11.64 -24.54
N GLU A 298 5.04 11.96 -24.89
CA GLU A 298 4.70 13.06 -25.81
C GLU A 298 5.13 14.42 -25.25
N ILE A 299 4.77 14.69 -23.98
CA ILE A 299 5.07 15.96 -23.32
C ILE A 299 6.57 16.13 -23.12
N VAL A 300 7.28 15.08 -22.65
CA VAL A 300 8.73 15.13 -22.44
C VAL A 300 9.45 15.31 -23.78
N ASN A 301 9.12 14.54 -24.80
CA ASN A 301 9.72 14.67 -26.13
C ASN A 301 9.51 16.05 -26.73
N PHE A 302 8.32 16.62 -26.56
CA PHE A 302 8.06 17.99 -27.02
C PHE A 302 8.89 19.02 -26.25
N TYR A 303 8.94 18.91 -24.91
CA TYR A 303 9.67 19.83 -24.05
C TYR A 303 11.19 19.77 -24.32
N THR A 304 11.72 18.57 -24.54
CA THR A 304 13.15 18.32 -24.77
C THR A 304 13.56 18.47 -26.23
N GLY A 305 12.64 18.31 -27.17
CA GLY A 305 12.91 18.40 -28.61
C GLY A 305 13.38 19.78 -29.10
N ALA A 306 13.24 20.81 -28.28
CA ALA A 306 13.81 22.15 -28.51
C ALA A 306 15.21 22.33 -27.90
N SER A 307 15.78 21.30 -27.28
CA SER A 307 17.11 21.35 -26.62
C SER A 307 18.14 20.62 -27.47
N ASP A 308 19.28 21.27 -27.68
CA ASP A 308 20.47 20.67 -28.33
C ASP A 308 21.30 19.79 -27.35
N ASP A 309 20.75 19.46 -26.18
CA ASP A 309 21.42 18.70 -25.12
C ASP A 309 21.37 17.20 -25.44
N GLU A 310 22.52 16.58 -25.73
CA GLU A 310 22.62 15.17 -26.08
C GLU A 310 22.45 14.24 -24.87
N ASP A 311 22.53 14.75 -23.63
CA ASP A 311 22.46 13.98 -22.38
C ASP A 311 21.06 14.05 -21.71
N LEU A 312 20.01 14.18 -22.50
CA LEU A 312 18.65 14.22 -21.98
C LEU A 312 18.19 12.87 -21.44
N LEU A 313 17.59 12.88 -20.24
CA LEU A 313 16.96 11.69 -19.67
C LEU A 313 15.77 11.25 -20.52
N LEU A 314 15.86 10.06 -21.08
CA LEU A 314 14.74 9.39 -21.74
C LEU A 314 13.85 8.72 -20.69
N CYS A 315 12.55 8.67 -20.94
CA CYS A 315 11.60 8.04 -20.02
C CYS A 315 10.72 7.03 -20.75
N GLU A 316 10.70 5.80 -20.23
CA GLU A 316 9.78 4.75 -20.66
C GLU A 316 8.73 4.57 -19.55
N ALA A 317 7.46 4.80 -19.84
CA ALA A 317 6.39 4.65 -18.90
C ALA A 317 5.51 3.44 -19.22
N ARG A 318 5.12 2.66 -18.20
CA ARG A 318 4.14 1.57 -18.30
C ARG A 318 3.13 1.67 -17.19
N HIS A 319 1.94 1.14 -17.43
CA HIS A 319 0.86 1.09 -16.47
C HIS A 319 0.69 -0.31 -15.88
N VAL A 320 0.25 -0.37 -14.62
CA VAL A 320 -0.21 -1.58 -13.95
C VAL A 320 -1.37 -1.25 -13.01
N ASP A 321 -2.38 -2.14 -12.97
CA ASP A 321 -3.51 -2.00 -12.05
C ASP A 321 -4.02 -3.37 -11.56
N GLY A 322 -5.08 -3.37 -10.77
CA GLY A 322 -5.68 -4.57 -10.18
C GLY A 322 -6.41 -5.47 -11.19
N THR A 323 -6.62 -5.05 -12.43
CA THR A 323 -7.23 -5.88 -13.48
C THR A 323 -6.25 -6.85 -14.11
N PHE A 324 -4.95 -6.58 -13.95
CA PHE A 324 -3.87 -7.43 -14.47
C PHE A 324 -3.80 -8.72 -13.65
N ASN A 325 -3.65 -9.85 -14.32
CA ASN A 325 -3.37 -11.10 -13.62
C ASN A 325 -1.96 -11.10 -13.01
N VAL A 326 -1.66 -12.10 -12.17
CA VAL A 326 -0.38 -12.16 -11.44
C VAL A 326 0.83 -12.21 -12.38
N LEU A 327 0.73 -12.93 -13.51
CA LEU A 327 1.84 -13.06 -14.45
C LEU A 327 2.12 -11.72 -15.15
N GLU A 328 1.10 -11.04 -15.64
CA GLU A 328 1.21 -9.73 -16.26
C GLU A 328 1.77 -8.68 -15.28
N ARG A 329 1.34 -8.74 -14.03
CA ARG A 329 1.84 -7.83 -12.98
C ARG A 329 3.31 -8.08 -12.68
N ASN A 330 3.70 -9.36 -12.53
CA ASN A 330 5.11 -9.71 -12.31
C ASN A 330 5.97 -9.30 -13.50
N GLU A 331 5.51 -9.47 -14.73
CA GLU A 331 6.21 -9.01 -15.93
C GLU A 331 6.47 -7.48 -15.89
N ARG A 332 5.49 -6.68 -15.41
CA ARG A 332 5.68 -5.23 -15.23
C ARG A 332 6.70 -4.88 -14.15
N LEU A 333 6.66 -5.61 -13.04
CA LEU A 333 7.63 -5.44 -11.95
C LEU A 333 9.03 -5.89 -12.36
N ASP A 334 9.15 -7.01 -13.05
CA ASP A 334 10.43 -7.51 -13.56
C ASP A 334 11.02 -6.55 -14.61
N TRP A 335 10.16 -5.97 -15.47
CA TRP A 335 10.58 -4.91 -16.38
C TRP A 335 11.10 -3.69 -15.64
N LEU A 336 10.46 -3.26 -14.55
CA LEU A 336 10.94 -2.14 -13.75
C LEU A 336 12.28 -2.46 -13.06
N LYS A 337 12.45 -3.71 -12.57
CA LYS A 337 13.66 -4.16 -11.86
C LYS A 337 14.85 -4.41 -12.79
N ALA A 338 14.61 -4.74 -14.05
CA ALA A 338 15.67 -5.00 -15.01
C ALA A 338 16.54 -3.76 -15.27
N GLU A 339 17.79 -3.95 -15.65
CA GLU A 339 18.68 -2.86 -15.99
C GLU A 339 18.09 -2.01 -17.12
N SER A 340 18.11 -0.69 -16.93
CA SER A 340 17.63 0.27 -17.93
C SER A 340 18.77 0.58 -18.90
N PRO A 341 18.47 0.93 -20.17
CA PRO A 341 19.46 1.52 -21.05
C PRO A 341 20.07 2.78 -20.43
N GLU A 342 21.27 3.14 -20.89
CA GLU A 342 21.94 4.35 -20.45
C GLU A 342 21.04 5.58 -20.67
N ASN A 343 21.06 6.54 -19.75
CA ASN A 343 20.21 7.74 -19.75
C ASN A 343 18.70 7.46 -19.89
N THR A 344 18.23 6.29 -19.42
CA THR A 344 16.81 5.94 -19.49
C THR A 344 16.23 5.66 -18.11
N CYS A 345 15.13 6.36 -17.76
CA CYS A 345 14.33 6.10 -16.58
C CYS A 345 13.09 5.28 -16.94
N ARG A 346 12.90 4.14 -16.28
CA ARG A 346 11.67 3.34 -16.37
C ARG A 346 10.68 3.78 -15.30
N ILE A 347 9.48 4.12 -15.71
CA ILE A 347 8.41 4.61 -14.84
C ILE A 347 7.27 3.60 -14.84
N LEU A 348 6.95 3.03 -13.67
CA LEU A 348 5.78 2.18 -13.52
C LEU A 348 4.67 2.98 -12.83
N SER A 349 3.66 3.36 -13.60
CA SER A 349 2.50 4.05 -13.08
C SER A 349 1.44 3.07 -12.60
N ASN A 350 0.85 3.33 -11.46
CA ASN A 350 -0.18 2.48 -10.90
C ASN A 350 -1.30 3.27 -10.22
N ALA A 351 -2.47 2.62 -10.12
CA ALA A 351 -3.59 3.11 -9.34
C ALA A 351 -3.85 2.13 -8.19
N ARG A 352 -3.26 2.41 -7.02
CA ARG A 352 -3.43 1.70 -5.74
C ARG A 352 -2.87 0.28 -5.66
N CYS A 353 -2.66 -0.43 -6.76
CA CYS A 353 -2.26 -1.84 -6.72
C CYS A 353 -0.83 -2.09 -6.20
N LEU A 354 0.03 -1.06 -6.21
CA LEU A 354 1.39 -1.10 -5.67
C LEU A 354 1.54 -0.33 -4.35
N SER A 355 0.45 0.16 -3.77
CA SER A 355 0.49 0.91 -2.51
C SER A 355 0.71 0.02 -1.29
N GLU A 356 0.46 -1.28 -1.43
CA GLU A 356 0.58 -2.26 -0.36
C GLU A 356 1.08 -3.59 -0.93
N GLY A 357 2.01 -4.27 -0.22
CA GLY A 357 2.43 -5.62 -0.56
C GLY A 357 3.35 -5.75 -1.78
N VAL A 358 4.12 -4.72 -2.09
CA VAL A 358 5.21 -4.76 -3.11
C VAL A 358 6.48 -4.25 -2.44
N ASP A 359 7.46 -5.13 -2.32
CA ASP A 359 8.82 -4.82 -1.87
C ASP A 359 9.74 -4.54 -3.07
#